data_c034e37f978b40366f3b59a7efd8288b
#
_entry.id   c034e37f978b40366f3b59a7efd8288b
#
_cell.length_a   1.000
_cell.length_b   1.000
_cell.length_c   1.000
_cell.angle_alpha   90.00
_cell.angle_beta   90.00
_cell.angle_gamma   90.00
#
_symmetry.space_group_name_H-M   'P 1'
#
loop_
_entity.id
_entity.type
_entity.pdbx_description
1 polymer ?
#
loop_
_entity_poly.entity_id
_entity_poly.type
_entity_poly.pdbx_seq_one_letter_code
_entity_poly.pdbx_strand_id
1 'polypeptide(L)'
;MSPNHIAAEDRVAPASDHFLAGPVTLMNSFAVSPGRDEAFHELWAKTARYFTAQPGFISLRLHRAVSADAQYRWVNVANWESEAHFRAAHGTGEFRRVVTQPGWEEFPSSPMLYQVMTETG
;
A
#
# COMPACT_ATOMS: atom_id res chain seq x y z
N MET A 1 -16.36 2.08 9.76
CA MET A 1 -15.19 1.43 9.40
C MET A 1 -14.59 2.04 8.19
N SER A 2 -13.40 2.14 8.18
CA SER A 2 -12.88 2.48 6.90
C SER A 2 -12.85 1.22 6.06
N PRO A 3 -13.71 1.13 5.11
CA PRO A 3 -13.71 0.00 4.21
C PRO A 3 -12.40 -0.09 3.43
N ASN A 4 -11.60 0.97 3.45
CA ASN A 4 -10.38 0.98 2.66
C ASN A 4 -9.39 -0.08 3.07
N HIS A 5 -9.28 -0.37 4.35
CA HIS A 5 -8.31 -1.36 4.82
C HIS A 5 -8.71 -2.77 4.47
N ILE A 6 -9.98 -3.07 4.65
CA ILE A 6 -10.52 -4.38 4.28
C ILE A 6 -10.51 -4.50 2.77
N ALA A 7 -10.91 -3.43 2.09
CA ALA A 7 -10.98 -3.41 0.65
C ALA A 7 -9.60 -3.57 -0.01
N ALA A 8 -8.51 -3.23 0.67
CA ALA A 8 -7.18 -3.42 0.09
C ALA A 8 -6.95 -4.88 -0.28
N GLU A 9 -7.37 -5.79 0.59
CA GLU A 9 -7.23 -7.21 0.32
C GLU A 9 -8.28 -7.70 -0.66
N ASP A 10 -9.50 -7.21 -0.53
CA ASP A 10 -10.60 -7.63 -1.41
C ASP A 10 -10.40 -7.19 -2.85
N ARG A 11 -9.64 -6.12 -3.07
CA ARG A 11 -9.40 -5.60 -4.42
C ARG A 11 -8.29 -6.30 -5.15
N VAL A 12 -7.51 -7.11 -4.45
CA VAL A 12 -6.42 -7.85 -5.06
C VAL A 12 -6.98 -9.17 -5.55
N ALA A 13 -6.81 -9.46 -6.83
CA ALA A 13 -7.30 -10.70 -7.42
C ALA A 13 -6.72 -11.91 -6.71
N PRO A 14 -7.48 -13.02 -6.62
CA PRO A 14 -6.94 -14.26 -6.06
C PRO A 14 -5.70 -14.71 -6.83
N ALA A 15 -4.79 -15.38 -6.13
CA ALA A 15 -3.57 -15.87 -6.73
C ALA A 15 -3.82 -16.76 -7.95
N SER A 16 -4.94 -17.52 -7.91
CA SER A 16 -5.29 -18.43 -9.00
C SER A 16 -5.62 -17.72 -10.31
N ASP A 17 -5.89 -16.40 -10.26
CA ASP A 17 -6.19 -15.62 -11.45
C ASP A 17 -4.95 -15.03 -12.11
N HIS A 18 -3.79 -15.24 -11.53
CA HIS A 18 -2.56 -14.62 -12.00
C HIS A 18 -1.80 -15.58 -12.89
N PHE A 19 -1.28 -15.08 -14.02
CA PHE A 19 -0.50 -15.90 -14.92
C PHE A 19 0.92 -16.07 -14.50
N LEU A 20 1.48 -15.10 -13.77
CA LEU A 20 2.91 -15.06 -13.47
C LEU A 20 3.16 -15.22 -11.99
N ALA A 21 4.14 -16.07 -11.68
CA ALA A 21 4.69 -16.13 -10.33
C ALA A 21 5.79 -15.09 -10.22
N GLY A 22 6.29 -14.88 -9.00
CA GLY A 22 7.41 -13.99 -8.76
C GLY A 22 6.99 -12.67 -8.12
N PRO A 23 7.86 -11.66 -8.23
CA PRO A 23 7.64 -10.40 -7.51
C PRO A 23 6.40 -9.66 -7.94
N VAL A 24 5.81 -8.95 -6.97
CA VAL A 24 4.65 -8.10 -7.22
C VAL A 24 4.94 -6.70 -6.67
N THR A 25 4.26 -5.72 -7.23
CA THR A 25 4.41 -4.33 -6.83
C THR A 25 3.05 -3.78 -6.39
N LEU A 26 2.99 -3.31 -5.16
CA LEU A 26 1.81 -2.62 -4.67
C LEU A 26 1.93 -1.14 -5.01
N MET A 27 0.92 -0.59 -5.64
CA MET A 27 0.78 0.86 -5.80
C MET A 27 -0.46 1.27 -5.04
N ASN A 28 -0.24 2.06 -3.99
CA ASN A 28 -1.33 2.50 -3.13
C ASN A 28 -1.41 4.02 -3.15
N SER A 29 -2.49 4.54 -3.68
CA SER A 29 -2.71 5.97 -3.85
C SER A 29 -3.57 6.49 -2.71
N PHE A 30 -3.18 7.63 -2.14
CA PHE A 30 -3.87 8.21 -0.99
C PHE A 30 -4.40 9.60 -1.32
N ALA A 31 -5.64 9.85 -0.94
CA ALA A 31 -6.23 11.17 -1.01
C ALA A 31 -5.87 11.90 0.29
N VAL A 32 -5.09 12.97 0.14
CA VAL A 32 -4.61 13.77 1.28
C VAL A 32 -4.92 15.23 0.98
N SER A 33 -5.71 15.86 1.83
CA SER A 33 -6.08 17.26 1.65
C SER A 33 -4.87 18.18 1.83
N PRO A 34 -4.82 19.31 1.11
CA PRO A 34 -3.76 20.28 1.31
C PRO A 34 -3.64 20.69 2.77
N GLY A 35 -2.41 20.76 3.27
CA GLY A 35 -2.18 21.11 4.66
C GLY A 35 -2.15 19.92 5.59
N ARG A 36 -2.46 18.71 5.10
CA ARG A 36 -2.46 17.51 5.92
C ARG A 36 -1.30 16.57 5.63
N ASP A 37 -0.31 17.04 4.88
CA ASP A 37 0.81 16.20 4.46
C ASP A 37 1.60 15.65 5.64
N GLU A 38 1.86 16.48 6.62
CA GLU A 38 2.67 16.08 7.77
C GLU A 38 1.94 15.02 8.60
N ALA A 39 0.65 15.22 8.83
CA ALA A 39 -0.16 14.24 9.57
C ALA A 39 -0.21 12.90 8.83
N PHE A 40 -0.39 12.95 7.52
CA PHE A 40 -0.39 11.73 6.71
C PHE A 40 0.96 11.02 6.79
N HIS A 41 2.04 11.77 6.58
CA HIS A 41 3.37 11.16 6.55
C HIS A 41 3.73 10.51 7.89
N GLU A 42 3.33 11.13 8.98
CA GLU A 42 3.60 10.57 10.30
C GLU A 42 2.86 9.25 10.51
N LEU A 43 1.58 9.22 10.13
CA LEU A 43 0.78 8.00 10.25
C LEU A 43 1.30 6.91 9.32
N TRP A 44 1.63 7.28 8.08
CA TRP A 44 2.19 6.35 7.11
C TRP A 44 3.50 5.75 7.60
N ALA A 45 4.37 6.55 8.18
CA ALA A 45 5.67 6.07 8.66
C ALA A 45 5.52 5.01 9.74
N LYS A 46 4.55 5.17 10.63
CA LYS A 46 4.26 4.18 11.66
C LYS A 46 3.79 2.87 11.05
N THR A 47 2.92 2.96 10.07
CA THR A 47 2.39 1.79 9.39
C THR A 47 3.48 1.09 8.57
N ALA A 48 4.33 1.86 7.90
CA ALA A 48 5.40 1.31 7.08
C ALA A 48 6.37 0.46 7.89
N ARG A 49 6.62 0.82 9.15
CA ARG A 49 7.51 0.03 10.00
C ARG A 49 7.05 -1.41 10.15
N TYR A 50 5.74 -1.61 10.20
CA TYR A 50 5.20 -2.97 10.24
C TYR A 50 5.57 -3.73 8.96
N PHE A 51 5.29 -3.13 7.81
CA PHE A 51 5.47 -3.83 6.54
C PHE A 51 6.93 -4.11 6.21
N THR A 52 7.83 -3.19 6.54
CA THR A 52 9.25 -3.39 6.24
C THR A 52 9.86 -4.55 7.03
N ALA A 53 9.20 -4.97 8.10
CA ALA A 53 9.67 -6.08 8.93
C ALA A 53 9.08 -7.42 8.51
N GLN A 54 8.21 -7.46 7.51
CA GLN A 54 7.53 -8.69 7.13
C GLN A 54 8.35 -9.54 6.16
N PRO A 55 8.23 -10.87 6.24
CA PRO A 55 8.89 -11.74 5.28
C PRO A 55 8.47 -11.41 3.86
N GLY A 56 9.45 -11.40 2.94
CA GLY A 56 9.19 -11.15 1.53
C GLY A 56 9.10 -9.69 1.15
N PHE A 57 9.18 -8.77 2.10
CA PHE A 57 9.25 -7.36 1.78
C PHE A 57 10.59 -7.05 1.11
N ILE A 58 10.57 -6.30 -0.01
CA ILE A 58 11.78 -5.92 -0.72
C ILE A 58 12.10 -4.44 -0.52
N SER A 59 11.18 -3.56 -0.89
CA SER A 59 11.43 -2.12 -0.85
C SER A 59 10.13 -1.36 -0.91
N LEU A 60 10.19 -0.09 -0.51
CA LEU A 60 9.06 0.81 -0.73
C LEU A 60 9.58 2.21 -1.01
N ARG A 61 8.77 2.97 -1.73
CA ARG A 61 9.01 4.38 -1.97
C ARG A 61 7.70 5.12 -1.86
N LEU A 62 7.69 6.13 -1.02
CA LEU A 62 6.54 7.00 -0.91
C LEU A 62 6.77 8.22 -1.78
N HIS A 63 5.81 8.49 -2.67
CA HIS A 63 5.90 9.59 -3.63
C HIS A 63 4.86 10.63 -3.29
N ARG A 64 5.18 11.89 -3.53
CA ARG A 64 4.22 12.97 -3.44
C ARG A 64 4.06 13.57 -4.83
N ALA A 65 2.81 13.87 -5.21
CA ALA A 65 2.54 14.46 -6.51
C ALA A 65 3.22 15.81 -6.62
N VAL A 66 3.75 16.11 -7.80
CA VAL A 66 4.36 17.40 -8.07
C VAL A 66 3.29 18.49 -8.13
N SER A 67 2.10 18.13 -8.59
CA SER A 67 0.99 19.08 -8.70
C SER A 67 0.16 19.07 -7.44
N ALA A 68 -0.15 20.25 -6.91
CA ALA A 68 -0.90 20.40 -5.66
C ALA A 68 -2.38 20.01 -5.84
N ASP A 69 -2.89 20.02 -7.06
CA ASP A 69 -4.31 19.69 -7.32
C ASP A 69 -4.52 18.27 -7.80
N ALA A 70 -3.52 17.40 -7.67
CA ALA A 70 -3.68 15.99 -8.00
C ALA A 70 -4.71 15.34 -7.09
N GLN A 71 -5.54 14.46 -7.67
CA GLN A 71 -6.56 13.74 -6.92
C GLN A 71 -5.92 12.89 -5.81
N TYR A 72 -4.84 12.18 -6.13
CA TYR A 72 -4.08 11.41 -5.14
C TYR A 72 -2.72 12.05 -5.01
N ARG A 73 -2.54 12.78 -3.92
CA ARG A 73 -1.30 13.53 -3.75
C ARG A 73 -0.14 12.68 -3.26
N TRP A 74 -0.43 11.47 -2.75
CA TRP A 74 0.62 10.58 -2.26
C TRP A 74 0.42 9.19 -2.83
N VAL A 75 1.50 8.55 -3.24
CA VAL A 75 1.47 7.18 -3.78
C VAL A 75 2.62 6.40 -3.19
N ASN A 76 2.30 5.27 -2.57
CA ASN A 76 3.31 4.34 -2.08
C ASN A 76 3.52 3.22 -3.11
N VAL A 77 4.77 2.97 -3.48
CA VAL A 77 5.13 1.89 -4.37
C VAL A 77 5.99 0.91 -3.58
N ALA A 78 5.47 -0.27 -3.33
CA ALA A 78 6.12 -1.27 -2.50
C ALA A 78 6.31 -2.57 -3.27
N ASN A 79 7.51 -3.14 -3.19
CA ASN A 79 7.83 -4.37 -3.90
C ASN A 79 7.94 -5.53 -2.92
N TRP A 80 7.37 -6.68 -3.31
CA TRP A 80 7.33 -7.89 -2.51
C TRP A 80 7.83 -9.07 -3.34
N GLU A 81 8.41 -10.06 -2.69
CA GLU A 81 8.96 -11.22 -3.38
C GLU A 81 7.90 -12.05 -4.08
N SER A 82 6.68 -12.04 -3.57
CA SER A 82 5.56 -12.77 -4.18
C SER A 82 4.25 -12.24 -3.66
N GLU A 83 3.18 -12.56 -4.39
CA GLU A 83 1.83 -12.25 -3.93
C GLU A 83 1.53 -12.95 -2.61
N ALA A 84 2.03 -14.17 -2.42
CA ALA A 84 1.79 -14.90 -1.19
C ALA A 84 2.38 -14.17 0.02
N HIS A 85 3.57 -13.59 -0.13
CA HIS A 85 4.17 -12.80 0.95
C HIS A 85 3.35 -11.54 1.24
N PHE A 86 2.90 -10.87 0.17
CA PHE A 86 2.06 -9.69 0.34
C PHE A 86 0.79 -10.02 1.12
N ARG A 87 0.11 -11.09 0.73
CA ARG A 87 -1.14 -11.48 1.38
C ARG A 87 -0.91 -11.93 2.82
N ALA A 88 0.18 -12.64 3.08
CA ALA A 88 0.49 -13.07 4.44
C ALA A 88 0.69 -11.88 5.36
N ALA A 89 1.36 -10.83 4.88
CA ALA A 89 1.56 -9.62 5.68
C ALA A 89 0.24 -8.92 6.02
N HIS A 90 -0.77 -9.07 5.16
CA HIS A 90 -2.09 -8.47 5.36
C HIS A 90 -3.05 -9.35 6.13
N GLY A 91 -2.62 -10.56 6.52
CA GLY A 91 -3.47 -11.49 7.25
C GLY A 91 -3.17 -11.59 8.74
N THR A 92 -2.32 -10.72 9.27
CA THR A 92 -1.92 -10.82 10.68
C THR A 92 -2.80 -9.95 11.57
N GLY A 93 -2.84 -10.28 12.86
CA GLY A 93 -3.51 -9.42 13.83
C GLY A 93 -2.79 -8.08 14.00
N GLU A 94 -1.47 -8.09 13.83
CA GLU A 94 -0.68 -6.86 13.92
C GLU A 94 -1.00 -5.92 12.76
N PHE A 95 -1.16 -6.46 11.55
CA PHE A 95 -1.62 -5.66 10.42
C PHE A 95 -2.93 -4.95 10.77
N ARG A 96 -3.87 -5.70 11.33
CA ARG A 96 -5.17 -5.14 11.70
C ARG A 96 -5.02 -3.99 12.68
N ARG A 97 -4.10 -4.11 13.64
CA ARG A 97 -3.87 -3.04 14.60
C ARG A 97 -3.30 -1.79 13.95
N VAL A 98 -2.34 -1.95 13.03
CA VAL A 98 -1.70 -0.77 12.44
C VAL A 98 -2.60 -0.03 11.46
N VAL A 99 -3.46 -0.75 10.73
CA VAL A 99 -4.35 -0.10 9.76
C VAL A 99 -5.62 0.44 10.39
N THR A 100 -5.90 0.10 11.65
CA THR A 100 -7.03 0.66 12.37
C THR A 100 -6.61 1.75 13.35
N GLN A 101 -5.37 2.21 13.30
CA GLN A 101 -4.95 3.34 14.09
C GLN A 101 -5.81 4.56 13.77
N PRO A 102 -6.15 5.37 14.79
CA PRO A 102 -6.94 6.58 14.55
C PRO A 102 -6.26 7.47 13.51
N GLY A 103 -7.04 8.05 12.63
CA GLY A 103 -6.56 8.97 11.61
C GLY A 103 -6.58 8.41 10.20
N TRP A 104 -6.52 7.09 10.02
CA TRP A 104 -6.50 6.51 8.67
C TRP A 104 -7.78 6.81 7.89
N GLU A 105 -8.89 6.98 8.56
CA GLU A 105 -10.15 7.31 7.89
C GLU A 105 -10.12 8.67 7.19
N GLU A 106 -9.18 9.53 7.56
CA GLU A 106 -9.01 10.82 6.91
C GLU A 106 -8.36 10.68 5.53
N PHE A 107 -7.62 9.59 5.30
CA PHE A 107 -6.78 9.44 4.11
C PHE A 107 -7.19 8.19 3.32
N PRO A 108 -8.30 8.28 2.56
CA PRO A 108 -8.75 7.13 1.76
C PRO A 108 -7.66 6.65 0.81
N SER A 109 -7.54 5.33 0.69
CA SER A 109 -6.53 4.73 -0.16
C SER A 109 -7.15 3.92 -1.29
N SER A 110 -6.38 3.79 -2.36
CA SER A 110 -6.78 2.99 -3.53
C SER A 110 -5.62 2.08 -3.89
N PRO A 111 -5.53 0.91 -3.26
CA PRO A 111 -4.43 -0.02 -3.52
C PRO A 111 -4.70 -0.91 -4.72
N MET A 112 -3.62 -1.26 -5.43
CA MET A 112 -3.69 -2.22 -6.51
C MET A 112 -2.35 -2.94 -6.63
N LEU A 113 -2.40 -4.22 -6.91
CA LEU A 113 -1.21 -5.04 -7.07
C LEU A 113 -0.90 -5.20 -8.55
N TYR A 114 0.38 -5.08 -8.89
CA TYR A 114 0.86 -5.13 -10.28
C TYR A 114 2.04 -6.07 -10.40
N GLN A 115 2.32 -6.50 -11.63
CA GLN A 115 3.56 -7.18 -11.95
C GLN A 115 4.23 -6.43 -13.08
N VAL A 116 5.58 -6.41 -13.05
CA VAL A 116 6.33 -5.80 -14.13
C VAL A 116 6.22 -6.72 -15.35
N MET A 117 5.75 -6.18 -16.47
CA MET A 117 5.61 -6.94 -17.72
C MET A 117 6.74 -6.62 -18.69
N THR A 118 7.31 -5.42 -18.60
CA THR A 118 8.41 -5.02 -19.47
C THR A 118 9.28 -4.03 -18.70
N GLU A 119 10.56 -4.26 -18.76
CA GLU A 119 11.51 -3.37 -18.09
C GLU A 119 12.61 -3.02 -19.07
N THR A 120 12.94 -1.71 -19.18
CA THR A 120 13.96 -1.21 -20.09
C THR A 120 14.74 -0.10 -19.38
N GLY A 121 16.01 -0.06 -19.62
CA GLY A 121 16.86 1.01 -19.06
C GLY A 121 17.69 0.59 -17.85
#